data_31a3f049a234509ab36575e24a321181
#
_entry.id   31a3f049a234509ab36575e24a321181
#
_cell.length_a   1.000
_cell.length_b   1.000
_cell.length_c   1.000
_cell.angle_alpha   90.00
_cell.angle_beta   90.00
_cell.angle_gamma   90.00
#
_symmetry.space_group_name_H-M   'P 1'
#
loop_
_entity.id
_entity.type
_entity.pdbx_description
1 polymer ?
#
loop_
_entity_poly.entity_id
_entity_poly.type
_entity_poly.pdbx_seq_one_letter_code
_entity_poly.pdbx_strand_id
1 'polypeptide(L)'
;LVLVEKRPVTFQAQDPALAHAIFLREALVRGDLDTKADFVRANQRVLEEAQGIEAKQRREGLIRHEDELVAFFEGKLPQDIASSRALDAWYRQARPAERAALRWSLDDVLAGGAGLDAKAFPATLEIGAQRYRLEYRFVPGDEADGVTLQLPLAMLNALRPARGEWLVPGLLADKVAELIRGLPKALRRNFVPAPDFARAFVEAEAPRDEPLAKALAAFLQRATGVELAASEFAAVELPPHLSMRYRLHDERGRTLASGRDLAPLRGQWEGQARAAFSRKTDLELTREDVASWDFEEIPAQVRSEGGITAFPALVDLGEAVALRVFERSDEARAAHRQGVVRLLRNALAGEAKQARRRLPIGNALALKYAPLGSVDSLREDLLEGGFADLLQRHELDVRTAGAFEALRTQCARALFGAGVERLKLAEPIIEAQAELKPWLEPPLLGFARASYDDLREQFDALLVPGFLRELPPSRLAHYPRYLKAMRLRGERLRQDPAKDQQRMLQVLPYWRAYLQHRAAGVDPAELAELRWLIEEWRVSLFAQELKTAEPVSAKRLAKALAALA
;
A
#
# COMPACT_ATOMS: atom_id res chain seq x y z
N LEU A 1 -30.27 45.31 -52.61
CA LEU A 1 -29.68 45.10 -53.94
C LEU A 1 -28.22 44.73 -53.76
N VAL A 2 -27.82 43.48 -54.04
CA VAL A 2 -26.41 43.09 -54.07
C VAL A 2 -25.84 43.45 -55.41
N LEU A 3 -25.07 44.53 -55.50
CA LEU A 3 -24.48 45.03 -56.75
C LEU A 3 -23.28 44.22 -57.24
N VAL A 4 -22.54 43.57 -56.32
CA VAL A 4 -21.44 42.65 -56.67
C VAL A 4 -21.37 41.55 -55.59
N GLU A 5 -21.47 40.29 -55.97
CA GLU A 5 -21.33 39.16 -55.04
C GLU A 5 -19.83 38.91 -54.67
N LYS A 6 -19.55 38.76 -53.34
CA LYS A 6 -18.27 38.27 -52.78
C LYS A 6 -17.01 39.01 -53.20
N ARG A 7 -17.10 40.33 -53.44
CA ARG A 7 -15.87 41.12 -53.65
C ARG A 7 -15.11 41.31 -52.33
N PRO A 8 -13.89 40.84 -52.19
CA PRO A 8 -13.09 41.11 -51.00
C PRO A 8 -12.75 42.58 -50.93
N VAL A 9 -13.15 43.25 -49.84
CA VAL A 9 -12.82 44.67 -49.57
C VAL A 9 -11.96 44.73 -48.32
N THR A 10 -10.99 45.66 -48.33
CA THR A 10 -10.13 45.89 -47.16
C THR A 10 -10.92 46.71 -46.15
N PHE A 11 -11.43 46.13 -45.11
CA PHE A 11 -12.23 46.80 -44.08
C PHE A 11 -11.48 47.95 -43.40
N GLN A 12 -10.16 47.82 -43.26
CA GLN A 12 -9.27 48.84 -42.70
C GLN A 12 -9.38 50.21 -43.45
N ALA A 13 -9.72 50.20 -44.73
CA ALA A 13 -9.88 51.46 -45.50
C ALA A 13 -11.23 52.17 -45.20
N GLN A 14 -12.21 51.44 -44.65
CA GLN A 14 -13.53 51.98 -44.30
C GLN A 14 -13.59 52.49 -42.85
N ASP A 15 -13.03 51.73 -41.92
CA ASP A 15 -12.95 52.08 -40.51
C ASP A 15 -11.61 51.58 -39.93
N PRO A 16 -10.56 52.41 -39.96
CA PRO A 16 -9.24 52.06 -39.48
C PRO A 16 -9.23 51.75 -37.99
N ALA A 17 -9.99 52.48 -37.17
CA ALA A 17 -10.01 52.32 -35.71
C ALA A 17 -10.66 51.00 -35.32
N LEU A 18 -11.80 50.67 -35.92
CA LEU A 18 -12.48 49.40 -35.68
C LEU A 18 -11.66 48.22 -36.21
N ALA A 19 -11.00 48.37 -37.37
CA ALA A 19 -10.13 47.33 -37.90
C ALA A 19 -8.95 47.03 -36.97
N HIS A 20 -8.34 48.06 -36.37
CA HIS A 20 -7.28 47.93 -35.38
C HIS A 20 -7.81 47.23 -34.10
N ALA A 21 -8.93 47.64 -33.57
CA ALA A 21 -9.54 47.01 -32.38
C ALA A 21 -9.84 45.53 -32.59
N ILE A 22 -10.41 45.17 -33.76
CA ILE A 22 -10.63 43.75 -34.12
C ILE A 22 -9.32 43.00 -34.22
N PHE A 23 -8.28 43.60 -34.82
CA PHE A 23 -6.96 42.98 -34.91
C PHE A 23 -6.33 42.73 -33.53
N LEU A 24 -6.42 43.66 -32.59
CA LEU A 24 -5.93 43.48 -31.24
C LEU A 24 -6.64 42.31 -30.56
N ARG A 25 -7.95 42.21 -30.69
CA ARG A 25 -8.75 41.16 -30.05
C ARG A 25 -8.54 39.77 -30.68
N GLU A 26 -8.82 39.65 -31.98
CA GLU A 26 -8.84 38.35 -32.64
C GLU A 26 -7.42 37.84 -32.92
N ALA A 27 -6.53 38.71 -33.38
CA ALA A 27 -5.20 38.31 -33.77
C ALA A 27 -4.22 38.22 -32.61
N LEU A 28 -4.17 39.22 -31.70
CA LEU A 28 -3.15 39.27 -30.65
C LEU A 28 -3.59 38.60 -29.35
N VAL A 29 -4.83 38.81 -28.90
CA VAL A 29 -5.33 38.24 -27.64
C VAL A 29 -5.75 36.80 -27.85
N ARG A 30 -6.58 36.48 -28.85
CA ARG A 30 -7.00 35.10 -29.15
C ARG A 30 -5.91 34.29 -29.86
N GLY A 31 -4.90 34.94 -30.43
CA GLY A 31 -3.77 34.26 -31.04
C GLY A 31 -4.02 33.69 -32.43
N ASP A 32 -5.11 34.12 -33.11
CA ASP A 32 -5.41 33.69 -34.48
C ASP A 32 -4.60 34.51 -35.51
N LEU A 33 -3.28 34.36 -35.43
CA LEU A 33 -2.34 35.12 -36.22
C LEU A 33 -1.10 34.33 -36.61
N ASP A 34 -0.82 34.20 -37.91
CA ASP A 34 0.48 33.74 -38.38
C ASP A 34 1.41 34.97 -38.58
N THR A 35 2.43 35.06 -37.74
CA THR A 35 3.35 36.21 -37.69
C THR A 35 4.77 35.79 -37.33
N LYS A 36 5.75 36.61 -37.77
CA LYS A 36 7.16 36.48 -37.37
C LYS A 36 7.48 37.24 -36.07
N ALA A 37 6.53 38.02 -35.54
CA ALA A 37 6.68 38.73 -34.28
C ALA A 37 6.61 37.74 -33.10
N ASP A 38 7.75 37.45 -32.50
CA ASP A 38 7.94 36.38 -31.48
C ASP A 38 7.19 36.64 -30.17
N PHE A 39 6.81 37.90 -29.88
CA PHE A 39 6.03 38.23 -28.69
C PHE A 39 4.65 37.55 -28.70
N VAL A 40 4.02 37.36 -29.85
CA VAL A 40 2.70 36.73 -29.95
C VAL A 40 2.75 35.30 -29.39
N ARG A 41 3.74 34.52 -29.83
CA ARG A 41 3.95 33.15 -29.28
C ARG A 41 4.35 33.17 -27.81
N ALA A 42 5.12 34.18 -27.37
CA ALA A 42 5.48 34.35 -25.97
C ALA A 42 4.24 34.61 -25.11
N ASN A 43 3.34 35.49 -25.56
CA ASN A 43 2.11 35.85 -24.87
C ASN A 43 1.12 34.68 -24.82
N GLN A 44 1.01 33.88 -25.87
CA GLN A 44 0.19 32.65 -25.84
C GLN A 44 0.67 31.66 -24.77
N ARG A 45 1.99 31.51 -24.58
CA ARG A 45 2.54 30.66 -23.51
C ARG A 45 2.21 31.21 -22.13
N VAL A 46 2.22 32.52 -21.93
CA VAL A 46 1.82 33.15 -20.67
C VAL A 46 0.32 32.94 -20.41
N LEU A 47 -0.50 33.03 -21.45
CA LEU A 47 -1.94 32.75 -21.33
C LEU A 47 -2.21 31.28 -21.02
N GLU A 48 -1.53 30.36 -21.69
CA GLU A 48 -1.58 28.90 -21.39
C GLU A 48 -1.14 28.62 -19.95
N GLU A 49 -0.10 29.30 -19.46
CA GLU A 49 0.34 29.19 -18.07
C GLU A 49 -0.72 29.70 -17.08
N ALA A 50 -1.33 30.85 -17.37
CA ALA A 50 -2.41 31.42 -16.57
C ALA A 50 -3.66 30.51 -16.56
N GLN A 51 -4.04 29.93 -17.70
CA GLN A 51 -5.11 28.90 -17.79
C GLN A 51 -4.77 27.66 -16.96
N GLY A 52 -3.50 27.25 -16.97
CA GLY A 52 -3.01 26.16 -16.12
C GLY A 52 -3.15 26.47 -14.63
N ILE A 53 -2.95 27.73 -14.21
CA ILE A 53 -3.14 28.19 -12.83
C ILE A 53 -4.63 28.17 -12.44
N GLU A 54 -5.50 28.68 -13.31
CA GLU A 54 -6.95 28.68 -13.13
C GLU A 54 -7.49 27.25 -12.99
N ALA A 55 -7.05 26.35 -13.86
CA ALA A 55 -7.40 24.93 -13.81
C ALA A 55 -6.94 24.24 -12.51
N LYS A 56 -5.72 24.56 -12.02
CA LYS A 56 -5.19 24.00 -10.78
C LYS A 56 -5.96 24.45 -9.55
N GLN A 57 -6.29 25.75 -9.48
CA GLN A 57 -7.01 26.34 -8.35
C GLN A 57 -8.53 26.14 -8.41
N ARG A 58 -9.05 25.65 -9.55
CA ARG A 58 -10.50 25.49 -9.80
C ARG A 58 -11.29 26.77 -9.50
N ARG A 59 -10.73 27.92 -9.81
CA ARG A 59 -11.36 29.24 -9.64
C ARG A 59 -11.51 29.87 -10.99
N GLU A 60 -12.76 30.10 -11.42
CA GLU A 60 -13.08 30.88 -12.60
C GLU A 60 -12.79 32.36 -12.37
N GLY A 61 -12.39 33.09 -13.41
CA GLY A 61 -12.17 34.52 -13.38
C GLY A 61 -10.83 34.93 -12.74
N LEU A 62 -9.85 34.00 -12.68
CA LEU A 62 -8.48 34.35 -12.33
C LEU A 62 -7.75 35.02 -13.51
N ILE A 63 -8.16 34.75 -14.74
CA ILE A 63 -7.66 35.41 -15.94
C ILE A 63 -8.45 36.70 -16.13
N ARG A 64 -7.75 37.78 -16.41
CA ARG A 64 -8.37 39.08 -16.73
C ARG A 64 -9.32 38.95 -17.90
N HIS A 65 -10.38 39.76 -17.87
CA HIS A 65 -11.33 39.80 -18.98
C HIS A 65 -10.64 40.18 -20.31
N GLU A 66 -11.14 39.62 -21.40
CA GLU A 66 -10.56 39.85 -22.75
C GLU A 66 -10.36 41.34 -23.07
N ASP A 67 -11.28 42.19 -22.63
CA ASP A 67 -11.18 43.63 -22.84
C ASP A 67 -9.98 44.28 -22.11
N GLU A 68 -9.61 43.78 -20.94
CA GLU A 68 -8.41 44.23 -20.21
C GLU A 68 -7.12 43.79 -20.93
N LEU A 69 -7.13 42.56 -21.48
CA LEU A 69 -6.00 42.06 -22.28
C LEU A 69 -5.84 42.81 -23.60
N VAL A 70 -6.94 43.25 -24.21
CA VAL A 70 -6.92 44.16 -25.39
C VAL A 70 -6.37 45.53 -25.01
N ALA A 71 -6.86 46.11 -23.90
CA ALA A 71 -6.40 47.39 -23.39
C ALA A 71 -4.89 47.45 -23.12
N PHE A 72 -4.28 46.30 -22.77
CA PHE A 72 -2.82 46.21 -22.61
C PHE A 72 -2.05 46.65 -23.87
N PHE A 73 -2.58 46.40 -25.08
CA PHE A 73 -1.95 46.76 -26.34
C PHE A 73 -2.28 48.15 -26.80
N GLU A 74 -3.32 48.76 -26.23
CA GLU A 74 -3.72 50.13 -26.59
C GLU A 74 -2.58 51.13 -26.32
N GLY A 75 -2.27 51.97 -27.32
CA GLY A 75 -1.20 52.93 -27.27
C GLY A 75 0.23 52.35 -27.37
N LYS A 76 0.40 51.03 -27.36
CA LYS A 76 1.70 50.36 -27.58
C LYS A 76 1.93 50.00 -29.04
N LEU A 77 0.86 49.84 -29.81
CA LEU A 77 0.90 49.60 -31.24
C LEU A 77 0.31 50.79 -32.01
N PRO A 78 0.90 51.21 -33.17
CA PRO A 78 0.30 52.21 -34.06
C PRO A 78 -1.08 51.77 -34.55
N GLN A 79 -2.02 52.76 -34.66
CA GLN A 79 -3.42 52.50 -35.03
C GLN A 79 -3.60 52.02 -36.49
N ASP A 80 -2.61 52.14 -37.32
CA ASP A 80 -2.61 51.66 -38.70
C ASP A 80 -2.25 50.18 -38.83
N ILE A 81 -1.89 49.50 -37.73
CA ILE A 81 -1.62 48.06 -37.71
C ILE A 81 -2.93 47.28 -37.55
N ALA A 82 -3.42 46.71 -38.64
CA ALA A 82 -4.62 45.86 -38.67
C ALA A 82 -4.39 44.60 -39.51
N SER A 83 -3.15 44.14 -39.69
CA SER A 83 -2.80 42.90 -40.38
C SER A 83 -1.45 42.34 -39.93
N SER A 84 -1.23 41.02 -40.09
CA SER A 84 0.05 40.36 -39.79
C SER A 84 1.21 40.98 -40.58
N ARG A 85 0.99 41.35 -41.85
CA ARG A 85 2.00 41.97 -42.69
C ARG A 85 2.43 43.36 -42.16
N ALA A 86 1.47 44.17 -41.72
CA ALA A 86 1.75 45.47 -41.12
C ALA A 86 2.48 45.31 -39.78
N LEU A 87 2.05 44.38 -38.95
CA LEU A 87 2.68 44.04 -37.68
C LEU A 87 4.13 43.58 -37.89
N ASP A 88 4.38 42.64 -38.80
CA ASP A 88 5.72 42.15 -39.10
C ASP A 88 6.65 43.22 -39.64
N ALA A 89 6.13 44.14 -40.47
CA ALA A 89 6.90 45.25 -40.99
C ALA A 89 7.30 46.25 -39.89
N TRP A 90 6.37 46.64 -39.04
CA TRP A 90 6.60 47.50 -37.91
C TRP A 90 7.52 46.82 -36.86
N TYR A 91 7.27 45.57 -36.50
CA TYR A 91 8.05 44.85 -35.50
C TYR A 91 9.52 44.71 -35.86
N ARG A 92 9.84 44.58 -37.14
CA ARG A 92 11.24 44.54 -37.60
C ARG A 92 11.98 45.87 -37.34
N GLN A 93 11.26 46.99 -37.36
CA GLN A 93 11.84 48.34 -37.19
C GLN A 93 11.72 48.86 -35.76
N ALA A 94 10.82 48.26 -34.95
CA ALA A 94 10.57 48.66 -33.57
C ALA A 94 11.81 48.51 -32.70
N ARG A 95 11.99 49.46 -31.79
CA ARG A 95 13.09 49.46 -30.83
C ARG A 95 12.96 48.30 -29.85
N PRO A 96 14.07 47.81 -29.24
CA PRO A 96 14.03 46.72 -28.26
C PRO A 96 13.05 46.97 -27.10
N ALA A 97 12.95 48.21 -26.61
CA ALA A 97 12.01 48.60 -25.56
C ALA A 97 10.54 48.48 -25.99
N GLU A 98 10.21 48.87 -27.23
CA GLU A 98 8.87 48.74 -27.79
C GLU A 98 8.46 47.28 -27.97
N ARG A 99 9.39 46.42 -28.43
CA ARG A 99 9.16 44.97 -28.53
C ARG A 99 8.98 44.35 -27.16
N ALA A 100 9.76 44.75 -26.14
CA ALA A 100 9.63 44.26 -24.79
C ALA A 100 8.30 44.65 -24.15
N ALA A 101 7.81 45.87 -24.42
CA ALA A 101 6.55 46.38 -23.88
C ALA A 101 5.30 45.64 -24.38
N LEU A 102 5.41 44.83 -25.45
CA LEU A 102 4.32 44.01 -25.99
C LEU A 102 4.22 42.63 -25.34
N ARG A 103 5.19 42.25 -24.50
CA ARG A 103 5.20 40.94 -23.85
C ARG A 103 4.41 41.00 -22.54
N TRP A 104 3.52 40.04 -22.39
CA TRP A 104 2.83 39.83 -21.13
C TRP A 104 3.76 39.20 -20.10
N SER A 105 3.59 39.63 -18.85
CA SER A 105 3.94 38.87 -17.65
C SER A 105 2.71 38.14 -17.15
N LEU A 106 2.88 37.17 -16.22
CA LEU A 106 1.75 36.53 -15.57
C LEU A 106 0.84 37.53 -14.83
N ASP A 107 1.42 38.56 -14.23
CA ASP A 107 0.67 39.62 -13.53
C ASP A 107 -0.19 40.48 -14.48
N ASP A 108 0.18 40.58 -15.76
CA ASP A 108 -0.63 41.27 -16.77
C ASP A 108 -1.86 40.45 -17.16
N VAL A 109 -1.81 39.14 -17.03
CA VAL A 109 -2.86 38.19 -17.44
C VAL A 109 -3.73 37.77 -16.25
N LEU A 110 -3.17 37.65 -15.05
CA LEU A 110 -3.90 37.24 -13.84
C LEU A 110 -4.51 38.45 -13.13
N ALA A 111 -5.76 38.29 -12.69
CA ALA A 111 -6.45 39.26 -11.86
C ALA A 111 -6.03 39.10 -10.39
N GLY A 112 -5.64 40.20 -9.73
CA GLY A 112 -5.47 40.20 -8.27
C GLY A 112 -4.22 39.55 -7.70
N GLY A 113 -3.13 39.37 -8.47
CA GLY A 113 -1.85 38.83 -7.95
C GLY A 113 -1.94 37.38 -7.50
N ALA A 114 -2.81 36.61 -8.12
CA ALA A 114 -3.03 35.19 -7.81
C ALA A 114 -1.83 34.34 -8.24
N GLY A 115 -0.77 34.37 -7.45
CA GLY A 115 0.37 33.45 -7.63
C GLY A 115 -0.07 31.99 -7.41
N LEU A 116 0.48 31.09 -8.23
CA LEU A 116 0.28 29.66 -8.00
C LEU A 116 1.02 29.25 -6.73
N ASP A 117 0.31 28.69 -5.75
CA ASP A 117 0.96 27.91 -4.71
C ASP A 117 1.44 26.57 -5.30
N ALA A 118 2.71 26.55 -5.73
CA ALA A 118 3.33 25.37 -6.32
C ALA A 118 3.41 24.18 -5.34
N LYS A 119 3.30 24.43 -4.03
CA LYS A 119 3.25 23.38 -3.01
C LYS A 119 1.84 22.78 -2.94
N ALA A 120 0.81 23.59 -3.05
CA ALA A 120 -0.58 23.13 -3.08
C ALA A 120 -0.90 22.34 -4.38
N PHE A 121 -0.36 22.77 -5.51
CA PHE A 121 -0.62 22.19 -6.84
C PHE A 121 0.69 21.83 -7.56
N PRO A 122 1.41 20.80 -7.10
CA PRO A 122 2.69 20.42 -7.66
C PRO A 122 2.56 19.88 -9.09
N ALA A 123 3.57 20.10 -9.95
CA ALA A 123 3.62 19.53 -11.29
C ALA A 123 3.92 18.02 -11.29
N THR A 124 4.45 17.51 -10.18
CA THR A 124 4.80 16.09 -10.00
C THR A 124 4.41 15.61 -8.64
N LEU A 125 4.08 14.31 -8.53
CA LEU A 125 3.78 13.62 -7.28
C LEU A 125 4.78 12.48 -7.06
N GLU A 126 5.36 12.41 -5.87
CA GLU A 126 6.21 11.29 -5.46
C GLU A 126 5.37 10.21 -4.78
N ILE A 127 5.46 8.99 -5.31
CA ILE A 127 4.81 7.80 -4.76
C ILE A 127 5.87 6.71 -4.64
N GLY A 128 6.21 6.34 -3.42
CA GLY A 128 7.36 5.49 -3.17
C GLY A 128 8.66 6.14 -3.65
N ALA A 129 9.46 5.42 -4.40
CA ALA A 129 10.72 5.91 -4.98
C ALA A 129 10.56 6.56 -6.36
N GLN A 130 9.32 6.71 -6.86
CA GLN A 130 9.03 7.18 -8.22
C GLN A 130 8.38 8.55 -8.21
N ARG A 131 8.65 9.33 -9.27
CA ARG A 131 8.07 10.64 -9.50
C ARG A 131 7.19 10.61 -10.74
N TYR A 132 5.91 10.98 -10.60
CA TYR A 132 4.90 10.99 -11.65
C TYR A 132 4.50 12.42 -12.01
N ARG A 133 4.31 12.71 -13.30
CA ARG A 133 3.79 14.01 -13.76
C ARG A 133 2.29 14.08 -13.49
N LEU A 134 1.83 15.28 -13.10
CA LEU A 134 0.43 15.60 -12.89
C LEU A 134 -0.04 16.58 -13.98
N GLU A 135 -1.24 16.36 -14.47
CA GLU A 135 -1.99 17.29 -15.31
C GLU A 135 -3.26 17.71 -14.56
N TYR A 136 -3.59 18.99 -14.68
CA TYR A 136 -4.76 19.59 -14.05
C TYR A 136 -5.72 20.05 -15.13
N ARG A 137 -7.01 19.73 -14.95
CA ARG A 137 -8.07 20.19 -15.85
C ARG A 137 -9.25 20.67 -15.03
N PHE A 138 -9.78 21.83 -15.42
CA PHE A 138 -10.97 22.40 -14.84
C PHE A 138 -12.05 22.50 -15.91
N VAL A 139 -12.86 21.47 -16.04
CA VAL A 139 -14.03 21.42 -16.94
C VAL A 139 -15.10 20.63 -16.22
N PRO A 140 -15.94 21.28 -15.40
CA PRO A 140 -17.00 20.60 -14.65
C PRO A 140 -17.88 19.77 -15.59
N GLY A 141 -18.09 18.48 -15.22
CA GLY A 141 -18.86 17.55 -16.04
C GLY A 141 -18.05 16.75 -17.08
N ASP A 142 -16.78 17.08 -17.31
CA ASP A 142 -15.88 16.29 -18.15
C ASP A 142 -15.29 15.11 -17.33
N GLU A 143 -15.14 13.95 -17.98
CA GLU A 143 -14.52 12.78 -17.35
C GLU A 143 -13.08 13.04 -16.87
N ALA A 144 -12.36 13.91 -17.56
CA ALA A 144 -10.98 14.28 -17.22
C ALA A 144 -10.89 15.43 -16.21
N ASP A 145 -12.01 15.95 -15.69
CA ASP A 145 -12.01 17.03 -14.69
C ASP A 145 -11.23 16.65 -13.43
N GLY A 146 -10.39 17.55 -12.93
CA GLY A 146 -9.56 17.35 -11.73
C GLY A 146 -8.09 17.07 -12.04
N VAL A 147 -7.47 16.17 -11.28
CA VAL A 147 -6.05 15.83 -11.36
C VAL A 147 -5.86 14.49 -12.06
N THR A 148 -5.04 14.47 -13.09
CA THR A 148 -4.64 13.25 -13.82
C THR A 148 -3.16 12.96 -13.59
N LEU A 149 -2.86 11.77 -13.07
CA LEU A 149 -1.50 11.25 -12.93
C LEU A 149 -1.11 10.54 -14.24
N GLN A 150 0.01 10.97 -14.83
CA GLN A 150 0.59 10.33 -16.00
C GLN A 150 1.34 9.07 -15.56
N LEU A 151 0.86 7.91 -15.94
CA LEU A 151 1.33 6.62 -15.48
C LEU A 151 1.98 5.84 -16.63
N PRO A 152 3.32 5.72 -16.66
CA PRO A 152 3.99 4.84 -17.60
C PRO A 152 3.57 3.37 -17.37
N LEU A 153 3.34 2.62 -18.44
CA LEU A 153 2.94 1.21 -18.36
C LEU A 153 3.86 0.38 -17.44
N ALA A 154 5.17 0.56 -17.55
CA ALA A 154 6.15 -0.13 -16.72
C ALA A 154 6.02 0.15 -15.20
N MET A 155 5.27 1.18 -14.80
CA MET A 155 5.11 1.60 -13.41
C MET A 155 3.72 1.26 -12.83
N LEU A 156 2.86 0.61 -13.61
CA LEU A 156 1.48 0.33 -13.21
C LEU A 156 1.41 -0.53 -11.93
N ASN A 157 2.23 -1.58 -11.86
CA ASN A 157 2.23 -2.50 -10.72
C ASN A 157 2.92 -1.89 -9.48
N ALA A 158 3.93 -1.03 -9.69
CA ALA A 158 4.65 -0.34 -8.62
C ALA A 158 3.80 0.73 -7.90
N LEU A 159 2.80 1.29 -8.59
CA LEU A 159 1.97 2.37 -8.04
C LEU A 159 1.11 1.87 -6.88
N ARG A 160 1.21 2.50 -5.71
CA ARG A 160 0.38 2.20 -4.55
C ARG A 160 -0.91 3.01 -4.58
N PRO A 161 -2.11 2.38 -4.60
CA PRO A 161 -3.39 3.08 -4.66
C PRO A 161 -3.57 4.05 -3.50
N ALA A 162 -3.23 3.63 -2.28
CA ALA A 162 -3.43 4.40 -1.05
C ALA A 162 -2.84 5.81 -1.13
N ARG A 163 -1.63 5.97 -1.70
CA ARG A 163 -1.02 7.30 -1.84
C ARG A 163 -1.79 8.21 -2.80
N GLY A 164 -2.41 7.66 -3.85
CA GLY A 164 -3.26 8.40 -4.79
C GLY A 164 -4.56 8.91 -4.16
N GLU A 165 -5.06 8.25 -3.11
CA GLU A 165 -6.26 8.69 -2.38
C GLU A 165 -6.05 10.05 -1.70
N TRP A 166 -4.84 10.39 -1.28
CA TRP A 166 -4.50 11.67 -0.65
C TRP A 166 -4.46 12.84 -1.64
N LEU A 167 -4.65 12.60 -2.93
CA LEU A 167 -4.62 13.63 -3.98
C LEU A 167 -3.38 14.53 -3.89
N VAL A 168 -3.61 15.82 -4.19
CA VAL A 168 -2.64 16.92 -4.03
C VAL A 168 -3.05 17.80 -2.85
N PRO A 169 -2.11 18.48 -2.18
CA PRO A 169 -2.40 19.26 -0.99
C PRO A 169 -3.52 20.30 -1.18
N GLY A 170 -3.58 20.94 -2.35
CA GLY A 170 -4.59 21.97 -2.64
C GLY A 170 -6.04 21.46 -2.73
N LEU A 171 -6.25 20.15 -2.91
CA LEU A 171 -7.59 19.54 -2.99
C LEU A 171 -7.90 18.61 -1.81
N LEU A 172 -6.93 18.35 -0.94
CA LEU A 172 -7.10 17.39 0.14
C LEU A 172 -8.14 17.84 1.17
N ALA A 173 -8.12 19.13 1.53
CA ALA A 173 -9.10 19.67 2.49
C ALA A 173 -10.53 19.55 1.98
N ASP A 174 -10.76 19.86 0.70
CA ASP A 174 -12.09 19.74 0.07
C ASP A 174 -12.54 18.30 0.04
N LYS A 175 -11.64 17.37 -0.34
CA LYS A 175 -11.93 15.93 -0.32
C LYS A 175 -12.32 15.44 1.07
N VAL A 176 -11.55 15.80 2.10
CA VAL A 176 -11.83 15.41 3.48
C VAL A 176 -13.17 15.99 3.97
N ALA A 177 -13.47 17.25 3.63
CA ALA A 177 -14.75 17.86 3.97
C ALA A 177 -15.92 17.13 3.32
N GLU A 178 -15.79 16.70 2.04
CA GLU A 178 -16.83 15.91 1.36
C GLU A 178 -16.97 14.50 1.95
N LEU A 179 -15.88 13.83 2.31
CA LEU A 179 -15.93 12.55 3.01
C LEU A 179 -16.70 12.66 4.34
N ILE A 180 -16.44 13.71 5.13
CA ILE A 180 -17.15 13.96 6.39
C ILE A 180 -18.64 14.26 6.13
N ARG A 181 -18.97 15.07 5.10
CA ARG A 181 -20.35 15.41 4.73
C ARG A 181 -21.15 14.19 4.28
N GLY A 182 -20.49 13.24 3.61
CA GLY A 182 -21.09 12.00 3.11
C GLY A 182 -21.36 10.95 4.17
N LEU A 183 -20.84 11.10 5.39
CA LEU A 183 -21.11 10.17 6.49
C LEU A 183 -22.60 10.09 6.84
N PRO A 184 -23.08 8.96 7.37
CA PRO A 184 -24.42 8.82 7.92
C PRO A 184 -24.73 9.93 8.92
N LYS A 185 -25.98 10.45 8.93
CA LYS A 185 -26.38 11.60 9.76
C LYS A 185 -26.05 11.42 11.24
N ALA A 186 -26.12 10.20 11.77
CA ALA A 186 -25.82 9.87 13.15
C ALA A 186 -24.34 10.13 13.51
N LEU A 187 -23.42 9.88 12.58
CA LEU A 187 -21.98 10.10 12.73
C LEU A 187 -21.59 11.53 12.39
N ARG A 188 -22.06 12.04 11.24
CA ARG A 188 -21.74 13.37 10.71
C ARG A 188 -21.99 14.51 11.68
N ARG A 189 -23.04 14.45 12.50
CA ARG A 189 -23.37 15.49 13.50
C ARG A 189 -22.25 15.74 14.51
N ASN A 190 -21.35 14.80 14.70
CA ASN A 190 -20.23 14.94 15.63
C ASN A 190 -19.04 15.69 15.03
N PHE A 191 -19.07 15.96 13.71
CA PHE A 191 -17.97 16.53 12.94
C PHE A 191 -18.42 17.82 12.20
N VAL A 192 -19.04 18.74 12.93
CA VAL A 192 -19.57 20.01 12.39
C VAL A 192 -18.83 21.19 13.03
N PRO A 193 -18.32 22.14 12.21
CA PRO A 193 -18.35 22.24 10.75
C PRO A 193 -17.32 21.32 10.07
N ALA A 194 -17.71 20.57 9.04
CA ALA A 194 -16.82 19.67 8.33
C ALA A 194 -15.54 20.33 7.75
N PRO A 195 -15.58 21.58 7.21
CA PRO A 195 -14.38 22.26 6.74
C PRO A 195 -13.32 22.51 7.81
N ASP A 196 -13.72 22.71 9.09
CA ASP A 196 -12.79 22.96 10.19
C ASP A 196 -12.03 21.68 10.55
N PHE A 197 -12.74 20.55 10.63
CA PHE A 197 -12.12 19.23 10.80
C PHE A 197 -11.20 18.87 9.63
N ALA A 198 -11.60 19.22 8.40
CA ALA A 198 -10.79 18.99 7.22
C ALA A 198 -9.48 19.79 7.25
N ARG A 199 -9.51 21.07 7.63
CA ARG A 199 -8.31 21.89 7.80
C ARG A 199 -7.40 21.35 8.90
N ALA A 200 -7.96 21.02 10.05
CA ALA A 200 -7.22 20.45 11.16
C ALA A 200 -6.57 19.09 10.79
N PHE A 201 -7.26 18.27 9.99
CA PHE A 201 -6.69 17.03 9.47
C PHE A 201 -5.48 17.28 8.56
N VAL A 202 -5.59 18.20 7.60
CA VAL A 202 -4.51 18.52 6.65
C VAL A 202 -3.29 19.14 7.37
N GLU A 203 -3.52 19.88 8.45
CA GLU A 203 -2.44 20.44 9.27
C GLU A 203 -1.74 19.37 10.15
N ALA A 204 -2.49 18.37 10.62
CA ALA A 204 -1.99 17.36 11.54
C ALA A 204 -1.39 16.12 10.83
N GLU A 205 -1.88 15.77 9.64
CA GLU A 205 -1.56 14.51 8.96
C GLU A 205 -0.90 14.76 7.62
N ALA A 206 0.31 14.23 7.44
CA ALA A 206 1.00 14.24 6.15
C ALA A 206 0.53 13.07 5.27
N PRO A 207 0.44 13.26 3.93
CA PRO A 207 0.17 12.19 2.98
C PRO A 207 1.18 11.04 3.12
N ARG A 208 0.67 9.82 3.23
CA ARG A 208 1.45 8.59 3.40
C ARG A 208 0.85 7.40 2.64
N ASP A 209 1.52 6.27 2.66
CA ASP A 209 1.09 5.06 1.99
C ASP A 209 0.12 4.24 2.88
N GLU A 210 -0.97 4.89 3.24
CA GLU A 210 -2.08 4.34 4.01
C GLU A 210 -3.40 4.87 3.40
N PRO A 211 -4.49 4.09 3.34
CA PRO A 211 -5.78 4.57 2.88
C PRO A 211 -6.23 5.82 3.62
N LEU A 212 -6.65 6.84 2.87
CA LEU A 212 -7.09 8.12 3.44
C LEU A 212 -8.22 7.94 4.46
N ALA A 213 -9.18 7.05 4.14
CA ALA A 213 -10.31 6.73 5.02
C ALA A 213 -9.85 6.23 6.39
N LYS A 214 -8.79 5.41 6.45
CA LYS A 214 -8.24 4.88 7.70
C LYS A 214 -7.56 5.97 8.53
N ALA A 215 -6.74 6.81 7.89
CA ALA A 215 -6.09 7.93 8.56
C ALA A 215 -7.11 8.94 9.08
N LEU A 216 -8.15 9.25 8.28
CA LEU A 216 -9.22 10.19 8.66
C LEU A 216 -10.05 9.63 9.81
N ALA A 217 -10.45 8.36 9.80
CA ALA A 217 -11.19 7.72 10.89
C ALA A 217 -10.41 7.82 12.21
N ALA A 218 -9.13 7.47 12.18
CA ALA A 218 -8.26 7.54 13.36
C ALA A 218 -8.09 8.98 13.89
N PHE A 219 -7.96 9.96 12.99
CA PHE A 219 -7.88 11.38 13.36
C PHE A 219 -9.18 11.86 14.03
N LEU A 220 -10.33 11.62 13.41
CA LEU A 220 -11.63 12.04 13.93
C LEU A 220 -11.93 11.39 15.28
N GLN A 221 -11.58 10.11 15.45
CA GLN A 221 -11.71 9.42 16.73
C GLN A 221 -10.84 10.05 17.82
N ARG A 222 -9.57 10.40 17.51
CA ARG A 222 -8.69 11.10 18.47
C ARG A 222 -9.21 12.49 18.83
N ALA A 223 -9.76 13.22 17.86
CA ALA A 223 -10.22 14.59 18.05
C ALA A 223 -11.52 14.68 18.85
N THR A 224 -12.42 13.68 18.74
CA THR A 224 -13.78 13.77 19.31
C THR A 224 -14.12 12.65 20.29
N GLY A 225 -13.34 11.58 20.36
CA GLY A 225 -13.64 10.37 21.14
C GLY A 225 -14.72 9.47 20.52
N VAL A 226 -15.27 9.83 19.36
CA VAL A 226 -16.31 9.04 18.68
C VAL A 226 -15.66 7.89 17.91
N GLU A 227 -16.06 6.66 18.19
CA GLU A 227 -15.61 5.49 17.41
C GLU A 227 -16.13 5.58 15.98
N LEU A 228 -15.22 5.48 15.01
CA LEU A 228 -15.49 5.58 13.58
C LEU A 228 -14.66 4.54 12.83
N ALA A 229 -15.34 3.64 12.12
CA ALA A 229 -14.66 2.68 11.26
C ALA A 229 -14.34 3.31 9.89
N ALA A 230 -13.21 2.94 9.30
CA ALA A 230 -12.83 3.39 7.96
C ALA A 230 -13.85 2.98 6.87
N SER A 231 -14.54 1.85 7.07
CA SER A 231 -15.60 1.34 6.20
C SER A 231 -16.81 2.27 6.06
N GLU A 232 -17.05 3.16 7.03
CA GLU A 232 -18.14 4.14 6.97
C GLU A 232 -17.97 5.14 5.80
N PHE A 233 -16.75 5.34 5.32
CA PHE A 233 -16.46 6.19 4.17
C PHE A 233 -16.63 5.47 2.82
N ALA A 234 -16.76 4.14 2.80
CA ALA A 234 -16.81 3.36 1.55
C ALA A 234 -18.05 3.68 0.69
N ALA A 235 -19.16 4.08 1.32
CA ALA A 235 -20.40 4.44 0.63
C ALA A 235 -20.46 5.92 0.19
N VAL A 236 -19.42 6.73 0.48
CA VAL A 236 -19.42 8.16 0.16
C VAL A 236 -19.02 8.37 -1.29
N GLU A 237 -19.94 8.87 -2.09
CA GLU A 237 -19.69 9.26 -3.47
C GLU A 237 -18.99 10.63 -3.50
N LEU A 238 -17.79 10.67 -4.04
CA LEU A 238 -17.02 11.89 -4.20
C LEU A 238 -17.22 12.50 -5.58
N PRO A 239 -17.27 13.84 -5.71
CA PRO A 239 -17.16 14.50 -7.00
C PRO A 239 -15.92 14.02 -7.77
N PRO A 240 -16.00 13.84 -9.11
CA PRO A 240 -14.90 13.27 -9.90
C PRO A 240 -13.55 13.95 -9.67
N HIS A 241 -13.51 15.27 -9.56
CA HIS A 241 -12.29 16.04 -9.36
C HIS A 241 -11.59 15.80 -8.00
N LEU A 242 -12.28 15.25 -7.02
CA LEU A 242 -11.72 14.85 -5.72
C LEU A 242 -11.19 13.41 -5.70
N SER A 243 -11.15 12.76 -6.88
CA SER A 243 -10.54 11.44 -7.07
C SER A 243 -9.45 11.51 -8.12
N MET A 244 -8.26 10.97 -7.82
CA MET A 244 -7.16 10.91 -8.76
C MET A 244 -7.59 10.16 -10.03
N ARG A 245 -7.32 10.73 -11.21
CA ARG A 245 -7.45 10.03 -12.49
C ARG A 245 -6.07 9.53 -12.90
N TYR A 246 -6.01 8.33 -13.42
CA TYR A 246 -4.78 7.71 -13.93
C TYR A 246 -4.87 7.63 -15.45
N ARG A 247 -3.83 8.07 -16.15
CA ARG A 247 -3.70 7.92 -17.59
C ARG A 247 -2.49 7.05 -17.88
N LEU A 248 -2.77 5.81 -18.27
CA LEU A 248 -1.76 4.83 -18.63
C LEU A 248 -1.25 5.12 -20.04
N HIS A 249 0.08 5.19 -20.22
CA HIS A 249 0.69 5.43 -21.50
C HIS A 249 1.87 4.47 -21.79
N ASP A 250 2.11 4.20 -23.08
CA ASP A 250 3.26 3.44 -23.54
C ASP A 250 4.55 4.27 -23.54
N GLU A 251 5.65 3.67 -23.98
CA GLU A 251 6.96 4.33 -24.06
C GLU A 251 7.00 5.47 -25.06
N ARG A 252 6.08 5.49 -26.04
CA ARG A 252 5.94 6.54 -27.04
C ARG A 252 4.98 7.66 -26.60
N GLY A 253 4.48 7.59 -25.36
CA GLY A 253 3.53 8.56 -24.83
C GLY A 253 2.09 8.39 -25.32
N ARG A 254 1.76 7.30 -26.04
CA ARG A 254 0.39 7.05 -26.49
C ARG A 254 -0.43 6.54 -25.31
N THR A 255 -1.61 7.12 -25.13
CA THR A 255 -2.54 6.68 -24.10
C THR A 255 -3.08 5.27 -24.42
N LEU A 256 -2.93 4.36 -23.49
CA LEU A 256 -3.42 2.98 -23.57
C LEU A 256 -4.78 2.83 -22.91
N ALA A 257 -4.93 3.45 -21.74
CA ALA A 257 -6.17 3.43 -20.98
C ALA A 257 -6.20 4.59 -19.98
N SER A 258 -7.37 4.91 -19.45
CA SER A 258 -7.51 5.88 -18.37
C SER A 258 -8.68 5.49 -17.46
N GLY A 259 -8.60 5.89 -16.18
CA GLY A 259 -9.64 5.62 -15.20
C GLY A 259 -9.29 6.21 -13.84
N ARG A 260 -10.24 6.18 -12.91
CA ARG A 260 -10.04 6.62 -11.53
C ARG A 260 -9.79 5.45 -10.58
N ASP A 261 -10.11 4.23 -11.01
CA ASP A 261 -9.81 3.00 -10.30
C ASP A 261 -8.63 2.28 -10.97
N LEU A 262 -7.64 1.91 -10.16
CA LEU A 262 -6.46 1.17 -10.62
C LEU A 262 -6.72 -0.32 -10.78
N ALA A 263 -7.73 -0.89 -10.09
CA ALA A 263 -7.96 -2.34 -10.13
C ALA A 263 -8.32 -2.84 -11.53
N PRO A 264 -9.26 -2.20 -12.29
CA PRO A 264 -9.54 -2.58 -13.68
C PRO A 264 -8.33 -2.39 -14.61
N LEU A 265 -7.57 -1.29 -14.42
CA LEU A 265 -6.37 -1.02 -15.21
C LEU A 265 -5.32 -2.12 -15.01
N ARG A 266 -5.10 -2.55 -13.77
CA ARG A 266 -4.20 -3.66 -13.45
C ARG A 266 -4.71 -4.97 -14.02
N GLY A 267 -5.97 -5.31 -13.80
CA GLY A 267 -6.56 -6.55 -14.34
C GLY A 267 -6.35 -6.72 -15.84
N GLN A 268 -6.40 -5.60 -16.59
CA GLN A 268 -6.19 -5.62 -18.04
C GLN A 268 -4.73 -5.59 -18.47
N TRP A 269 -3.85 -4.87 -17.75
CA TRP A 269 -2.51 -4.50 -18.22
C TRP A 269 -1.35 -5.06 -17.38
N GLU A 270 -1.60 -5.79 -16.28
CA GLU A 270 -0.57 -6.29 -15.36
C GLU A 270 0.56 -7.05 -16.04
N GLY A 271 0.23 -8.01 -16.91
CA GLY A 271 1.23 -8.81 -17.62
C GLY A 271 2.11 -7.98 -18.57
N GLN A 272 1.48 -7.02 -19.27
CA GLN A 272 2.21 -6.12 -20.18
C GLN A 272 3.05 -5.11 -19.39
N ALA A 273 2.56 -4.66 -18.23
CA ALA A 273 3.30 -3.78 -17.32
C ALA A 273 4.56 -4.47 -16.80
N ARG A 274 4.44 -5.72 -16.36
CA ARG A 274 5.58 -6.55 -15.92
C ARG A 274 6.61 -6.73 -17.02
N ALA A 275 6.17 -7.05 -18.25
CA ALA A 275 7.06 -7.16 -19.39
C ALA A 275 7.73 -5.84 -19.77
N ALA A 276 7.01 -4.70 -19.67
CA ALA A 276 7.57 -3.37 -19.92
C ALA A 276 8.60 -2.97 -18.84
N PHE A 277 8.34 -3.29 -17.58
CA PHE A 277 9.27 -3.07 -16.48
C PHE A 277 10.56 -3.88 -16.68
N SER A 278 10.45 -5.19 -16.95
CA SER A 278 11.61 -6.07 -17.15
C SER A 278 12.49 -5.64 -18.34
N ARG A 279 11.91 -5.06 -19.40
CA ARG A 279 12.69 -4.50 -20.52
C ARG A 279 13.46 -3.23 -20.17
N LYS A 280 12.97 -2.46 -19.20
CA LYS A 280 13.60 -1.19 -18.78
C LYS A 280 14.57 -1.32 -17.63
N THR A 281 14.50 -2.42 -16.89
CA THR A 281 15.45 -2.73 -15.83
C THR A 281 16.49 -3.69 -16.38
N ASP A 282 17.75 -3.32 -16.22
CA ASP A 282 18.88 -4.01 -16.81
C ASP A 282 18.92 -5.51 -16.44
N LEU A 283 19.01 -6.38 -17.43
CA LEU A 283 18.97 -7.84 -17.29
C LEU A 283 20.22 -8.42 -16.60
N GLU A 284 21.31 -7.66 -16.44
CA GLU A 284 22.53 -8.10 -15.77
C GLU A 284 22.32 -8.41 -14.27
N LEU A 285 21.26 -7.87 -13.68
CA LEU A 285 20.86 -8.13 -12.29
C LEU A 285 19.81 -9.26 -12.15
N THR A 286 19.56 -10.01 -13.20
CA THR A 286 18.68 -11.19 -13.15
C THR A 286 19.52 -12.44 -13.34
N ARG A 287 19.41 -13.39 -12.40
CA ARG A 287 20.19 -14.62 -12.40
C ARG A 287 19.36 -15.75 -11.82
N GLU A 288 19.27 -16.84 -12.55
CA GLU A 288 18.63 -18.07 -12.10
C GLU A 288 19.70 -19.02 -11.49
N ASP A 289 19.27 -19.96 -10.67
CA ASP A 289 20.11 -21.01 -10.07
C ASP A 289 21.32 -20.50 -9.26
N VAL A 290 21.08 -19.59 -8.33
CA VAL A 290 22.06 -19.14 -7.36
C VAL A 290 22.24 -20.22 -6.28
N ALA A 291 23.28 -21.02 -6.40
CA ALA A 291 23.57 -22.11 -5.46
C ALA A 291 24.26 -21.64 -4.17
N SER A 292 25.06 -20.57 -4.25
CA SER A 292 25.82 -19.98 -3.15
C SER A 292 25.90 -18.47 -3.31
N TRP A 293 26.28 -17.78 -2.25
CA TRP A 293 26.55 -16.34 -2.34
C TRP A 293 27.87 -16.09 -3.09
N ASP A 294 27.78 -15.68 -4.33
CA ASP A 294 28.91 -15.36 -5.21
C ASP A 294 28.86 -13.91 -5.75
N PHE A 295 28.10 -13.07 -5.10
CA PHE A 295 28.02 -11.64 -5.36
C PHE A 295 28.97 -10.88 -4.45
N GLU A 296 29.61 -9.82 -4.95
CA GLU A 296 30.29 -8.87 -4.11
C GLU A 296 29.28 -8.10 -3.27
N GLU A 297 28.27 -7.52 -3.94
CA GLU A 297 27.16 -6.81 -3.34
C GLU A 297 25.89 -6.95 -4.20
N ILE A 298 24.75 -7.07 -3.55
CA ILE A 298 23.42 -6.93 -4.17
C ILE A 298 22.87 -5.57 -3.75
N PRO A 299 22.82 -4.55 -4.66
CA PRO A 299 22.38 -3.22 -4.30
C PRO A 299 20.93 -3.23 -3.81
N ALA A 300 20.61 -2.41 -2.80
CA ALA A 300 19.25 -2.31 -2.28
C ALA A 300 18.26 -1.70 -3.30
N GLN A 301 18.80 -0.85 -4.19
CA GLN A 301 18.06 -0.26 -5.30
C GLN A 301 19.00 0.08 -6.44
N VAL A 302 18.48 0.05 -7.65
CA VAL A 302 19.16 0.50 -8.87
C VAL A 302 18.26 1.45 -9.63
N ARG A 303 18.85 2.38 -10.37
CA ARG A 303 18.11 3.30 -11.22
C ARG A 303 18.49 3.06 -12.67
N SER A 304 17.51 2.69 -13.50
CA SER A 304 17.72 2.50 -14.93
C SER A 304 17.96 3.82 -15.65
N GLU A 305 18.53 3.80 -16.86
CA GLU A 305 18.72 4.97 -17.72
C GLU A 305 17.40 5.71 -17.99
N GLY A 306 16.27 5.00 -18.01
CA GLY A 306 14.92 5.58 -18.11
C GLY A 306 14.37 6.20 -16.82
N GLY A 307 15.19 6.32 -15.74
CA GLY A 307 14.81 6.93 -14.47
C GLY A 307 13.90 6.05 -13.59
N ILE A 308 13.70 4.79 -13.95
CA ILE A 308 12.91 3.82 -13.16
C ILE A 308 13.79 3.29 -12.03
N THR A 309 13.29 3.38 -10.79
CA THR A 309 13.93 2.74 -9.64
C THR A 309 13.44 1.30 -9.53
N ALA A 310 14.35 0.36 -9.39
CA ALA A 310 14.11 -1.07 -9.29
C ALA A 310 14.88 -1.64 -8.09
N PHE A 311 14.41 -2.76 -7.56
CA PHE A 311 14.86 -3.33 -6.29
C PHE A 311 15.32 -4.77 -6.51
N PRO A 312 16.63 -5.03 -6.70
CA PRO A 312 17.17 -6.38 -6.79
C PRO A 312 16.99 -7.15 -5.48
N ALA A 313 16.59 -8.41 -5.59
CA ALA A 313 16.37 -9.28 -4.46
C ALA A 313 16.56 -10.75 -4.80
N LEU A 314 17.06 -11.50 -3.82
CA LEU A 314 17.07 -12.96 -3.86
C LEU A 314 15.66 -13.50 -3.67
N VAL A 315 15.29 -14.53 -4.41
CA VAL A 315 13.97 -15.17 -4.38
C VAL A 315 14.15 -16.65 -4.06
N ASP A 316 13.46 -17.13 -3.04
CA ASP A 316 13.40 -18.56 -2.72
C ASP A 316 12.50 -19.28 -3.73
N LEU A 317 13.04 -20.23 -4.48
CA LEU A 317 12.32 -21.09 -5.44
C LEU A 317 12.08 -22.50 -4.88
N GLY A 318 12.27 -22.71 -3.58
CA GLY A 318 12.16 -24.00 -2.91
C GLY A 318 13.50 -24.72 -2.81
N GLU A 319 14.07 -25.22 -3.88
CA GLU A 319 15.38 -25.89 -3.89
C GLU A 319 16.52 -24.96 -4.33
N ALA A 320 16.22 -24.01 -5.21
CA ALA A 320 17.14 -23.03 -5.75
C ALA A 320 16.80 -21.62 -5.29
N VAL A 321 17.72 -20.69 -5.51
CA VAL A 321 17.52 -19.26 -5.33
C VAL A 321 17.75 -18.55 -6.64
N ALA A 322 16.98 -17.51 -6.94
CA ALA A 322 17.22 -16.64 -8.08
C ALA A 322 17.48 -15.20 -7.59
N LEU A 323 18.26 -14.42 -8.36
CA LEU A 323 18.31 -12.97 -8.22
C LEU A 323 17.33 -12.38 -9.22
N ARG A 324 16.36 -11.63 -8.75
CA ARG A 324 15.34 -10.96 -9.56
C ARG A 324 15.18 -9.51 -9.19
N VAL A 325 14.57 -8.73 -10.08
CA VAL A 325 14.35 -7.31 -9.89
C VAL A 325 12.87 -7.04 -9.65
N PHE A 326 12.56 -6.30 -8.61
CA PHE A 326 11.20 -5.98 -8.18
C PHE A 326 10.87 -4.51 -8.46
N GLU A 327 9.59 -4.25 -8.68
CA GLU A 327 9.04 -2.92 -8.85
C GLU A 327 8.85 -2.20 -7.52
N ARG A 328 8.78 -2.95 -6.41
CA ARG A 328 8.47 -2.45 -5.06
C ARG A 328 9.52 -2.89 -4.03
N SER A 329 9.93 -1.93 -3.21
CA SER A 329 10.97 -2.16 -2.20
C SER A 329 10.54 -3.09 -1.05
N ASP A 330 9.26 -3.08 -0.66
CA ASP A 330 8.74 -3.95 0.39
C ASP A 330 8.66 -5.41 -0.07
N GLU A 331 8.18 -5.66 -1.29
CA GLU A 331 8.15 -6.99 -1.90
C GLU A 331 9.57 -7.53 -2.11
N ALA A 332 10.46 -6.69 -2.64
CA ALA A 332 11.88 -7.04 -2.80
C ALA A 332 12.53 -7.41 -1.48
N ARG A 333 12.29 -6.64 -0.42
CA ARG A 333 12.85 -6.90 0.91
C ARG A 333 12.31 -8.20 1.51
N ALA A 334 11.01 -8.44 1.37
CA ALA A 334 10.39 -9.68 1.84
C ALA A 334 10.96 -10.89 1.10
N ALA A 335 11.03 -10.85 -0.23
CA ALA A 335 11.61 -11.90 -1.06
C ALA A 335 13.10 -12.11 -0.74
N HIS A 336 13.87 -11.02 -0.60
CA HIS A 336 15.31 -11.08 -0.31
C HIS A 336 15.61 -11.82 0.99
N ARG A 337 14.87 -11.50 2.05
CA ARG A 337 14.99 -12.22 3.33
C ARG A 337 14.76 -13.72 3.19
N GLN A 338 13.74 -14.12 2.42
CA GLN A 338 13.46 -15.53 2.15
C GLN A 338 14.59 -16.18 1.34
N GLY A 339 15.08 -15.50 0.29
CA GLY A 339 16.21 -15.98 -0.50
C GLY A 339 17.50 -16.13 0.31
N VAL A 340 17.81 -15.16 1.19
CA VAL A 340 18.95 -15.24 2.13
C VAL A 340 18.80 -16.44 3.05
N VAL A 341 17.62 -16.68 3.62
CA VAL A 341 17.35 -17.85 4.47
C VAL A 341 17.55 -19.15 3.70
N ARG A 342 17.10 -19.22 2.45
CA ARG A 342 17.31 -20.40 1.59
C ARG A 342 18.79 -20.66 1.33
N LEU A 343 19.56 -19.65 0.91
CA LEU A 343 21.00 -19.78 0.71
C LEU A 343 21.72 -20.20 2.01
N LEU A 344 21.30 -19.65 3.14
CA LEU A 344 21.86 -20.01 4.43
C LEU A 344 21.57 -21.47 4.80
N ARG A 345 20.35 -21.96 4.56
CA ARG A 345 19.98 -23.38 4.73
C ARG A 345 20.85 -24.29 3.87
N ASN A 346 21.03 -23.94 2.61
CA ASN A 346 21.86 -24.71 1.68
C ASN A 346 23.32 -24.74 2.17
N ALA A 347 23.87 -23.58 2.56
CA ALA A 347 25.23 -23.45 3.06
C ALA A 347 25.49 -24.16 4.40
N LEU A 348 24.45 -24.37 5.22
CA LEU A 348 24.53 -25.04 6.52
C LEU A 348 24.04 -26.49 6.51
N ALA A 349 23.76 -27.07 5.37
CA ALA A 349 23.19 -28.43 5.27
C ALA A 349 24.05 -29.49 5.98
N GLY A 350 25.37 -29.36 5.91
CA GLY A 350 26.32 -30.25 6.60
C GLY A 350 26.23 -30.17 8.12
N GLU A 351 26.28 -28.94 8.64
CA GLU A 351 26.16 -28.61 10.06
C GLU A 351 24.79 -29.02 10.61
N ALA A 352 23.73 -28.78 9.85
CA ALA A 352 22.37 -29.16 10.23
C ALA A 352 22.23 -30.69 10.35
N LYS A 353 22.80 -31.45 9.41
CA LYS A 353 22.82 -32.92 9.47
C LYS A 353 23.56 -33.44 10.71
N GLN A 354 24.69 -32.84 11.06
CA GLN A 354 25.45 -33.19 12.26
C GLN A 354 24.70 -32.80 13.54
N ALA A 355 24.18 -31.58 13.60
CA ALA A 355 23.41 -31.09 14.74
C ALA A 355 22.20 -31.97 15.02
N ARG A 356 21.41 -32.35 13.99
CA ARG A 356 20.27 -33.23 14.08
C ARG A 356 20.60 -34.58 14.71
N ARG A 357 21.71 -35.20 14.29
CA ARG A 357 22.16 -36.49 14.84
C ARG A 357 22.60 -36.42 16.30
N ARG A 358 23.10 -35.28 16.74
CA ARG A 358 23.65 -35.07 18.10
C ARG A 358 22.61 -34.60 19.11
N LEU A 359 21.37 -34.25 18.69
CA LEU A 359 20.33 -33.83 19.63
C LEU A 359 20.11 -34.93 20.70
N PRO A 360 20.16 -34.57 22.01
CA PRO A 360 20.15 -35.53 23.10
C PRO A 360 18.72 -36.00 23.44
N ILE A 361 18.08 -36.70 22.51
CA ILE A 361 16.75 -37.27 22.71
C ILE A 361 16.90 -38.66 23.35
N GLY A 362 16.52 -38.76 24.63
CA GLY A 362 16.55 -40.04 25.36
C GLY A 362 15.41 -41.00 24.95
N ASN A 363 15.61 -42.30 25.14
CA ASN A 363 14.65 -43.32 24.76
C ASN A 363 13.26 -43.13 25.45
N ALA A 364 13.25 -42.63 26.68
CA ALA A 364 12.00 -42.36 27.39
C ALA A 364 11.15 -41.27 26.72
N LEU A 365 11.81 -40.18 26.28
CA LEU A 365 11.14 -39.11 25.56
C LEU A 365 10.68 -39.57 24.17
N ALA A 366 11.53 -40.35 23.48
CA ALA A 366 11.23 -40.92 22.18
C ALA A 366 9.95 -41.80 22.21
N LEU A 367 9.82 -42.63 23.28
CA LEU A 367 8.65 -43.47 23.47
C LEU A 367 7.37 -42.65 23.73
N LYS A 368 7.46 -41.58 24.53
CA LYS A 368 6.34 -40.66 24.78
C LYS A 368 5.93 -39.90 23.50
N TYR A 369 6.87 -39.60 22.61
CA TYR A 369 6.60 -38.90 21.35
C TYR A 369 6.04 -39.84 20.25
N ALA A 370 6.24 -41.15 20.35
CA ALA A 370 5.83 -42.12 19.33
C ALA A 370 4.38 -41.99 18.81
N PRO A 371 3.37 -41.60 19.63
CA PRO A 371 2.02 -41.33 19.11
C PRO A 371 1.91 -40.10 18.18
N LEU A 372 2.84 -39.16 18.23
CA LEU A 372 2.86 -37.93 17.46
C LEU A 372 3.74 -38.05 16.20
N GLY A 373 4.75 -38.94 16.22
CA GLY A 373 5.66 -39.13 15.11
C GLY A 373 6.91 -39.93 15.43
N SER A 374 7.82 -40.03 14.48
CA SER A 374 9.10 -40.71 14.64
C SER A 374 10.11 -39.82 15.39
N VAL A 375 11.16 -40.44 15.97
CA VAL A 375 12.27 -39.70 16.57
C VAL A 375 13.02 -38.82 15.54
N ASP A 376 13.06 -39.25 14.29
CA ASP A 376 13.71 -38.50 13.24
C ASP A 376 12.89 -37.27 12.84
N SER A 377 11.53 -37.36 12.79
CA SER A 377 10.67 -36.21 12.61
C SER A 377 10.77 -35.22 13.79
N LEU A 378 10.86 -35.73 15.04
CA LEU A 378 11.11 -34.89 16.20
C LEU A 378 12.43 -34.13 16.10
N ARG A 379 13.52 -34.80 15.74
CA ARG A 379 14.84 -34.16 15.53
C ARG A 379 14.82 -33.10 14.45
N GLU A 380 14.08 -33.35 13.38
CA GLU A 380 13.91 -32.41 12.27
C GLU A 380 13.14 -31.16 12.72
N ASP A 381 11.98 -31.35 13.34
CA ASP A 381 11.15 -30.25 13.84
C ASP A 381 11.88 -29.38 14.87
N LEU A 382 12.65 -30.02 15.79
CA LEU A 382 13.44 -29.30 16.80
C LEU A 382 14.55 -28.46 16.17
N LEU A 383 15.26 -29.00 15.18
CA LEU A 383 16.35 -28.28 14.54
C LEU A 383 15.83 -27.16 13.64
N GLU A 384 14.80 -27.42 12.84
CA GLU A 384 14.19 -26.43 11.96
C GLU A 384 13.53 -25.30 12.75
N GLY A 385 12.79 -25.63 13.83
CA GLY A 385 12.23 -24.62 14.72
C GLY A 385 13.30 -23.82 15.45
N GLY A 386 14.37 -24.48 15.93
CA GLY A 386 15.51 -23.82 16.55
C GLY A 386 16.26 -22.91 15.56
N PHE A 387 16.39 -23.31 14.29
CA PHE A 387 16.95 -22.48 13.24
C PHE A 387 16.07 -21.25 12.97
N ALA A 388 14.76 -21.42 12.89
CA ALA A 388 13.82 -20.30 12.75
C ALA A 388 13.92 -19.30 13.91
N ASP A 389 14.03 -19.80 15.17
CA ASP A 389 14.21 -18.96 16.35
C ASP A 389 15.56 -18.20 16.33
N LEU A 390 16.59 -18.84 15.81
CA LEU A 390 17.91 -18.25 15.64
C LEU A 390 17.85 -17.10 14.62
N LEU A 391 17.20 -17.32 13.48
CA LEU A 391 17.07 -16.30 12.42
C LEU A 391 16.32 -15.05 12.88
N GLN A 392 15.35 -15.18 13.79
CA GLN A 392 14.65 -14.01 14.36
C GLN A 392 15.55 -13.04 15.13
N ARG A 393 16.74 -13.48 15.54
CA ARG A 393 17.72 -12.69 16.30
C ARG A 393 18.72 -11.97 15.40
N HIS A 394 18.66 -12.17 14.08
CA HIS A 394 19.60 -11.64 13.12
C HIS A 394 18.92 -10.73 12.08
N GLU A 395 19.68 -9.74 11.60
CA GLU A 395 19.25 -8.98 10.42
C GLU A 395 19.41 -9.87 9.18
N LEU A 396 18.33 -10.02 8.43
CA LEU A 396 18.27 -10.86 7.24
C LEU A 396 18.29 -10.07 5.92
N ASP A 397 18.35 -8.74 5.96
CA ASP A 397 18.55 -7.91 4.75
C ASP A 397 20.06 -7.80 4.45
N VAL A 398 20.68 -8.96 4.29
CA VAL A 398 22.11 -9.12 4.05
C VAL A 398 22.39 -8.94 2.56
N ARG A 399 23.26 -8.00 2.19
CA ARG A 399 23.49 -7.62 0.79
C ARG A 399 24.94 -7.72 0.31
N THR A 400 25.87 -8.02 1.19
CA THR A 400 27.30 -8.18 0.85
C THR A 400 27.82 -9.57 1.21
N ALA A 401 28.84 -10.05 0.47
CA ALA A 401 29.49 -11.34 0.72
C ALA A 401 29.99 -11.44 2.17
N GLY A 402 30.64 -10.39 2.69
CA GLY A 402 31.16 -10.38 4.05
C GLY A 402 30.08 -10.50 5.11
N ALA A 403 28.94 -9.82 4.93
CA ALA A 403 27.81 -9.89 5.85
C ALA A 403 27.15 -11.27 5.82
N PHE A 404 27.00 -11.88 4.64
CA PHE A 404 26.48 -13.24 4.51
C PHE A 404 27.36 -14.28 5.18
N GLU A 405 28.67 -14.20 4.99
CA GLU A 405 29.62 -15.14 5.61
C GLU A 405 29.69 -14.98 7.14
N ALA A 406 29.59 -13.75 7.64
CA ALA A 406 29.46 -13.49 9.07
C ALA A 406 28.19 -14.13 9.65
N LEU A 407 27.02 -13.95 8.99
CA LEU A 407 25.75 -14.55 9.38
C LEU A 407 25.83 -16.08 9.33
N ARG A 408 26.39 -16.66 8.25
CA ARG A 408 26.59 -18.11 8.11
C ARG A 408 27.43 -18.67 9.27
N THR A 409 28.54 -18.02 9.59
CA THR A 409 29.44 -18.45 10.67
C THR A 409 28.77 -18.38 12.04
N GLN A 410 28.01 -17.32 12.31
CA GLN A 410 27.26 -17.18 13.56
C GLN A 410 26.18 -18.27 13.69
N CYS A 411 25.41 -18.50 12.62
CA CYS A 411 24.39 -19.53 12.59
C CYS A 411 24.99 -20.95 12.74
N ALA A 412 26.10 -21.24 12.05
CA ALA A 412 26.79 -22.54 12.17
C ALA A 412 27.17 -22.87 13.63
N ARG A 413 27.72 -21.89 14.35
CA ARG A 413 28.11 -22.04 15.76
C ARG A 413 26.92 -22.21 16.70
N ALA A 414 25.80 -21.54 16.45
CA ALA A 414 24.65 -21.50 17.33
C ALA A 414 23.62 -22.59 17.04
N LEU A 415 23.62 -23.21 15.85
CA LEU A 415 22.58 -24.10 15.35
C LEU A 415 22.27 -25.28 16.28
N PHE A 416 23.29 -25.99 16.76
CA PHE A 416 23.11 -27.10 17.69
C PHE A 416 22.47 -26.64 19.01
N GLY A 417 22.97 -25.52 19.57
CA GLY A 417 22.41 -24.92 20.78
C GLY A 417 20.95 -24.52 20.62
N ALA A 418 20.60 -23.94 19.47
CA ALA A 418 19.22 -23.57 19.17
C ALA A 418 18.27 -24.81 19.13
N GLY A 419 18.71 -25.90 18.54
CA GLY A 419 17.98 -27.18 18.59
C GLY A 419 17.81 -27.73 20.01
N VAL A 420 18.83 -27.60 20.86
CA VAL A 420 18.74 -28.00 22.29
C VAL A 420 17.78 -27.11 23.08
N GLU A 421 17.81 -25.79 22.86
CA GLU A 421 16.83 -24.89 23.50
C GLU A 421 15.39 -25.22 23.07
N ARG A 422 15.20 -25.58 21.80
CA ARG A 422 13.89 -26.02 21.28
C ARG A 422 13.47 -27.34 21.94
N LEU A 423 14.39 -28.27 22.16
CA LEU A 423 14.13 -29.52 22.88
C LEU A 423 13.65 -29.25 24.31
N LYS A 424 14.26 -28.33 25.05
CA LYS A 424 13.85 -27.93 26.41
C LYS A 424 12.38 -27.43 26.45
N LEU A 425 11.92 -26.78 25.37
CA LEU A 425 10.51 -26.38 25.26
C LEU A 425 9.60 -27.58 24.91
N ALA A 426 10.08 -28.52 24.11
CA ALA A 426 9.33 -29.67 23.65
C ALA A 426 9.16 -30.74 24.73
N GLU A 427 10.16 -30.99 25.59
CA GLU A 427 10.11 -31.99 26.65
C GLU A 427 8.86 -31.91 27.53
N PRO A 428 8.53 -30.76 28.17
CA PRO A 428 7.33 -30.69 29.02
C PRO A 428 6.03 -30.82 28.24
N ILE A 429 6.03 -30.49 26.95
CA ILE A 429 4.87 -30.66 26.05
C ILE A 429 4.63 -32.18 25.82
N ILE A 430 5.69 -32.89 25.45
CA ILE A 430 5.66 -34.33 25.19
C ILE A 430 5.28 -35.09 26.44
N GLU A 431 5.74 -34.67 27.63
CA GLU A 431 5.36 -35.25 28.92
C GLU A 431 3.87 -35.03 29.22
N ALA A 432 3.40 -33.79 29.10
CA ALA A 432 2.01 -33.45 29.38
C ALA A 432 1.03 -34.14 28.41
N GLN A 433 1.39 -34.34 27.14
CA GLN A 433 0.56 -35.07 26.18
C GLN A 433 0.48 -36.56 26.55
N ALA A 434 1.59 -37.15 27.00
CA ALA A 434 1.59 -38.56 27.44
C ALA A 434 0.72 -38.77 28.67
N GLU A 435 0.70 -37.82 29.62
CA GLU A 435 -0.20 -37.84 30.78
C GLU A 435 -1.67 -37.65 30.42
N LEU A 436 -1.96 -36.90 29.34
CA LEU A 436 -3.34 -36.66 28.88
C LEU A 436 -3.95 -37.87 28.16
N LYS A 437 -3.14 -38.68 27.46
CA LYS A 437 -3.61 -39.80 26.64
C LYS A 437 -4.60 -40.73 27.35
N PRO A 438 -4.39 -41.20 28.60
CA PRO A 438 -5.34 -42.08 29.30
C PRO A 438 -6.73 -41.47 29.54
N TRP A 439 -6.84 -40.14 29.48
CA TRP A 439 -8.10 -39.42 29.65
C TRP A 439 -8.88 -39.27 28.34
N LEU A 440 -8.20 -39.45 27.20
CA LEU A 440 -8.77 -39.48 25.86
C LEU A 440 -9.09 -40.91 25.37
N GLU A 441 -8.72 -41.94 26.14
CA GLU A 441 -8.95 -43.36 25.81
C GLU A 441 -9.44 -44.12 27.05
N PRO A 442 -10.52 -44.92 26.95
CA PRO A 442 -11.43 -45.08 25.81
C PRO A 442 -12.36 -43.87 25.61
N PRO A 443 -12.96 -43.70 24.40
CA PRO A 443 -13.92 -42.62 24.13
C PRO A 443 -15.12 -42.67 25.08
N LEU A 444 -15.60 -41.52 25.52
CA LEU A 444 -16.83 -41.39 26.27
C LEU A 444 -18.05 -41.43 25.32
N LEU A 445 -19.07 -42.15 25.71
CA LEU A 445 -20.31 -42.33 24.94
C LEU A 445 -21.50 -41.66 25.66
N GLY A 446 -22.65 -41.66 25.00
CA GLY A 446 -23.86 -41.09 25.53
C GLY A 446 -23.81 -39.59 25.73
N PHE A 447 -24.29 -39.11 26.87
CA PHE A 447 -24.40 -37.66 27.15
C PHE A 447 -23.06 -36.91 27.18
N ALA A 448 -21.97 -37.58 27.54
CA ALA A 448 -20.65 -36.98 27.59
C ALA A 448 -19.94 -36.90 26.22
N ARG A 449 -20.51 -37.48 25.17
CA ARG A 449 -19.85 -37.61 23.86
C ARG A 449 -19.47 -36.25 23.23
N ALA A 450 -20.38 -35.28 23.21
CA ALA A 450 -20.13 -33.99 22.61
C ALA A 450 -18.95 -33.22 23.26
N SER A 451 -18.88 -33.30 24.60
CA SER A 451 -17.76 -32.70 25.34
C SER A 451 -16.45 -33.45 25.12
N TYR A 452 -16.52 -34.78 24.98
CA TYR A 452 -15.36 -35.59 24.64
C TYR A 452 -14.86 -35.28 23.21
N ASP A 453 -15.75 -35.17 22.25
CA ASP A 453 -15.41 -34.86 20.86
C ASP A 453 -14.74 -33.47 20.77
N ASP A 454 -15.25 -32.44 21.49
CA ASP A 454 -14.60 -31.11 21.57
C ASP A 454 -13.22 -31.18 22.24
N LEU A 455 -13.06 -31.96 23.29
CA LEU A 455 -11.76 -32.15 23.94
C LEU A 455 -10.76 -32.84 23.01
N ARG A 456 -11.21 -33.80 22.22
CA ARG A 456 -10.39 -34.49 21.23
C ARG A 456 -10.01 -33.55 20.07
N GLU A 457 -10.97 -32.78 19.57
CA GLU A 457 -10.71 -31.78 18.52
C GLU A 457 -9.68 -30.74 18.99
N GLN A 458 -9.77 -30.29 20.24
CA GLN A 458 -8.76 -29.40 20.83
C GLN A 458 -7.37 -30.04 20.84
N PHE A 459 -7.27 -31.30 21.21
CA PHE A 459 -6.01 -32.05 21.25
C PHE A 459 -5.38 -32.12 19.85
N ASP A 460 -6.17 -32.53 18.85
CA ASP A 460 -5.72 -32.67 17.47
C ASP A 460 -5.34 -31.30 16.86
N ALA A 461 -6.02 -30.24 17.24
CA ALA A 461 -5.73 -28.88 16.80
C ALA A 461 -4.49 -28.26 17.46
N LEU A 462 -4.09 -28.68 18.64
CA LEU A 462 -2.84 -28.23 19.29
C LEU A 462 -1.62 -29.00 18.81
N LEU A 463 -1.74 -30.32 18.61
CA LEU A 463 -0.62 -31.23 18.33
C LEU A 463 -0.58 -31.64 16.84
N VAL A 464 -0.87 -30.70 15.95
CA VAL A 464 -0.72 -30.92 14.49
C VAL A 464 0.74 -31.26 14.12
N PRO A 465 0.98 -32.16 13.15
CA PRO A 465 2.34 -32.43 12.68
C PRO A 465 3.09 -31.14 12.35
N GLY A 466 4.33 -31.01 12.83
CA GLY A 466 5.15 -29.82 12.61
C GLY A 466 4.94 -28.67 13.61
N PHE A 467 4.03 -28.77 14.57
CA PHE A 467 3.80 -27.68 15.55
C PHE A 467 5.08 -27.28 16.30
N LEU A 468 5.97 -28.23 16.57
CA LEU A 468 7.28 -27.94 17.19
C LEU A 468 8.22 -27.19 16.26
N ARG A 469 8.02 -27.22 14.97
CA ARG A 469 8.79 -26.48 13.96
C ARG A 469 8.23 -25.08 13.72
N GLU A 470 6.90 -24.96 13.63
CA GLU A 470 6.24 -23.76 13.10
C GLU A 470 5.94 -22.71 14.18
N LEU A 471 5.66 -23.15 15.42
CA LEU A 471 5.24 -22.20 16.45
C LEU A 471 6.43 -21.49 17.13
N PRO A 472 6.30 -20.20 17.46
CA PRO A 472 7.35 -19.47 18.17
C PRO A 472 7.50 -19.97 19.62
N PRO A 473 8.69 -19.81 20.24
CA PRO A 473 8.96 -20.24 21.61
C PRO A 473 7.96 -19.72 22.64
N SER A 474 7.52 -18.47 22.46
CA SER A 474 6.52 -17.83 23.33
C SER A 474 5.18 -18.59 23.36
N ARG A 475 4.78 -19.20 22.26
CA ARG A 475 3.55 -20.02 22.19
C ARG A 475 3.77 -21.43 22.72
N LEU A 476 4.87 -22.06 22.37
CA LEU A 476 5.23 -23.38 22.88
C LEU A 476 5.33 -23.40 24.42
N ALA A 477 5.81 -22.36 25.05
CA ALA A 477 5.88 -22.22 26.50
C ALA A 477 4.51 -22.35 27.21
N HIS A 478 3.41 -22.09 26.52
CA HIS A 478 2.05 -22.24 27.09
C HIS A 478 1.43 -23.62 26.90
N TYR A 479 1.96 -24.45 26.02
CA TYR A 479 1.42 -25.77 25.70
C TYR A 479 1.30 -26.71 26.91
N PRO A 480 2.32 -26.82 27.79
CA PRO A 480 2.19 -27.69 28.98
C PRO A 480 0.97 -27.31 29.85
N ARG A 481 0.67 -26.02 29.96
CA ARG A 481 -0.50 -25.51 30.69
C ARG A 481 -1.81 -25.86 29.99
N TYR A 482 -1.88 -25.74 28.66
CA TYR A 482 -3.06 -26.11 27.88
C TYR A 482 -3.34 -27.61 28.00
N LEU A 483 -2.32 -28.44 27.82
CA LEU A 483 -2.46 -29.90 27.96
C LEU A 483 -2.83 -30.34 29.38
N LYS A 484 -2.26 -29.67 30.40
CA LYS A 484 -2.66 -29.91 31.80
C LYS A 484 -4.11 -29.49 32.06
N ALA A 485 -4.56 -28.37 31.47
CA ALA A 485 -5.95 -27.94 31.56
C ALA A 485 -6.90 -28.96 30.92
N MET A 486 -6.50 -29.51 29.77
CA MET A 486 -7.25 -30.58 29.11
C MET A 486 -7.32 -31.85 29.96
N ARG A 487 -6.24 -32.24 30.63
CA ARG A 487 -6.22 -33.38 31.55
C ARG A 487 -7.21 -33.17 32.71
N LEU A 488 -7.14 -32.01 33.37
CA LEU A 488 -8.08 -31.64 34.43
C LEU A 488 -9.53 -31.61 33.94
N ARG A 489 -9.76 -31.14 32.73
CA ARG A 489 -11.07 -31.20 32.08
C ARG A 489 -11.53 -32.63 31.85
N GLY A 490 -10.67 -33.51 31.35
CA GLY A 490 -10.96 -34.92 31.12
C GLY A 490 -11.33 -35.67 32.42
N GLU A 491 -10.63 -35.37 33.54
CA GLU A 491 -10.95 -35.89 34.87
C GLU A 491 -12.36 -35.45 35.33
N ARG A 492 -12.65 -34.15 35.19
CA ARG A 492 -13.92 -33.52 35.63
C ARG A 492 -15.09 -33.89 34.73
N LEU A 493 -14.87 -34.05 33.44
CA LEU A 493 -15.88 -34.46 32.47
C LEU A 493 -16.47 -35.83 32.83
N ARG A 494 -15.66 -36.74 33.36
CA ARG A 494 -16.14 -38.08 33.82
C ARG A 494 -16.98 -38.00 35.09
N GLN A 495 -16.83 -36.95 35.89
CA GLN A 495 -17.56 -36.75 37.14
C GLN A 495 -18.86 -35.95 36.90
N ASP A 496 -18.82 -34.91 36.10
CA ASP A 496 -19.95 -33.99 35.83
C ASP A 496 -19.99 -33.58 34.35
N PRO A 497 -20.52 -34.44 33.48
CA PRO A 497 -20.64 -34.14 32.05
C PRO A 497 -21.55 -32.95 31.74
N ALA A 498 -22.58 -32.69 32.57
CA ALA A 498 -23.52 -31.59 32.35
C ALA A 498 -22.85 -30.23 32.51
N LYS A 499 -22.03 -30.09 33.54
CA LYS A 499 -21.25 -28.86 33.79
C LYS A 499 -20.18 -28.61 32.71
N ASP A 500 -19.55 -29.69 32.24
CA ASP A 500 -18.59 -29.57 31.12
C ASP A 500 -19.29 -29.07 29.85
N GLN A 501 -20.43 -29.69 29.50
CA GLN A 501 -21.21 -29.29 28.34
C GLN A 501 -21.64 -27.81 28.38
N GLN A 502 -22.09 -27.35 29.56
CA GLN A 502 -22.46 -25.93 29.74
C GLN A 502 -21.27 -24.97 29.47
N ARG A 503 -20.06 -25.35 29.89
CA ARG A 503 -18.84 -24.58 29.64
C ARG A 503 -18.38 -24.68 28.19
N MET A 504 -18.44 -25.87 27.60
CA MET A 504 -18.13 -26.10 26.19
C MET A 504 -18.97 -25.21 25.27
N LEU A 505 -20.26 -25.08 25.53
CA LEU A 505 -21.17 -24.22 24.75
C LEU A 505 -20.76 -22.74 24.76
N GLN A 506 -19.98 -22.28 25.75
CA GLN A 506 -19.44 -20.91 25.78
C GLN A 506 -18.22 -20.75 24.87
N VAL A 507 -17.50 -21.81 24.55
CA VAL A 507 -16.32 -21.81 23.67
C VAL A 507 -16.73 -22.02 22.21
N LEU A 508 -17.69 -22.88 21.98
CA LEU A 508 -18.06 -23.43 20.68
C LEU A 508 -18.35 -22.38 19.60
N PRO A 509 -19.04 -21.25 19.86
CA PRO A 509 -19.28 -20.22 18.84
C PRO A 509 -17.99 -19.61 18.29
N TYR A 510 -17.02 -19.30 19.17
CA TYR A 510 -15.74 -18.71 18.79
C TYR A 510 -14.85 -19.71 18.05
N TRP A 511 -14.86 -20.97 18.48
CA TRP A 511 -14.11 -22.03 17.82
C TRP A 511 -14.62 -22.30 16.41
N ARG A 512 -15.95 -22.38 16.22
CA ARG A 512 -16.57 -22.54 14.91
C ARG A 512 -16.30 -21.38 13.99
N ALA A 513 -16.39 -20.14 14.49
CA ALA A 513 -16.06 -18.94 13.71
C ALA A 513 -14.58 -18.95 13.27
N TYR A 514 -13.66 -19.31 14.17
CA TYR A 514 -12.25 -19.49 13.81
C TYR A 514 -12.06 -20.50 12.67
N LEU A 515 -12.71 -21.66 12.74
CA LEU A 515 -12.61 -22.67 11.69
C LEU A 515 -13.20 -22.19 10.36
N GLN A 516 -14.29 -21.44 10.39
CA GLN A 516 -14.90 -20.84 9.18
C GLN A 516 -13.95 -19.84 8.52
N HIS A 517 -13.37 -18.90 9.27
CA HIS A 517 -12.40 -17.95 8.73
C HIS A 517 -11.15 -18.62 8.17
N ARG A 518 -10.66 -19.65 8.86
CA ARG A 518 -9.55 -20.47 8.38
C ARG A 518 -9.89 -21.18 7.06
N ALA A 519 -11.08 -21.75 6.96
CA ALA A 519 -11.55 -22.41 5.73
C ALA A 519 -11.78 -21.42 4.58
N ALA A 520 -12.11 -20.16 4.88
CA ALA A 520 -12.23 -19.06 3.92
C ALA A 520 -10.88 -18.51 3.45
N GLY A 521 -9.75 -19.03 3.98
CA GLY A 521 -8.41 -18.64 3.55
C GLY A 521 -7.89 -17.33 4.17
N VAL A 522 -8.47 -16.87 5.28
CA VAL A 522 -7.94 -15.73 6.05
C VAL A 522 -6.53 -16.05 6.53
N ASP A 523 -5.63 -15.05 6.45
CA ASP A 523 -4.22 -15.20 6.83
C ASP A 523 -4.08 -15.76 8.26
N PRO A 524 -3.31 -16.84 8.46
CA PRO A 524 -3.03 -17.39 9.79
C PRO A 524 -2.49 -16.36 10.80
N ALA A 525 -1.77 -15.34 10.35
CA ALA A 525 -1.28 -14.26 11.21
C ALA A 525 -2.42 -13.40 11.76
N GLU A 526 -3.45 -13.11 10.97
CA GLU A 526 -4.66 -12.39 11.39
C GLU A 526 -5.50 -13.23 12.35
N LEU A 527 -5.57 -14.54 12.13
CA LEU A 527 -6.29 -15.49 12.98
C LEU A 527 -5.59 -15.77 14.31
N ALA A 528 -4.30 -15.45 14.45
CA ALA A 528 -3.48 -15.87 15.58
C ALA A 528 -4.01 -15.34 16.92
N GLU A 529 -4.46 -14.09 17.01
CA GLU A 529 -4.99 -13.54 18.26
C GLU A 529 -6.24 -14.31 18.72
N LEU A 530 -7.22 -14.50 17.83
CA LEU A 530 -8.44 -15.25 18.15
C LEU A 530 -8.12 -16.69 18.54
N ARG A 531 -7.22 -17.36 17.81
CA ARG A 531 -6.80 -18.74 18.07
C ARG A 531 -6.31 -18.93 19.51
N TRP A 532 -5.42 -18.06 19.97
CA TRP A 532 -4.81 -18.21 21.30
C TRP A 532 -5.71 -17.69 22.42
N LEU A 533 -6.53 -16.68 22.18
CA LEU A 533 -7.56 -16.26 23.14
C LEU A 533 -8.58 -17.38 23.42
N ILE A 534 -8.92 -18.21 22.42
CA ILE A 534 -9.79 -19.37 22.63
C ILE A 534 -9.14 -20.38 23.59
N GLU A 535 -7.82 -20.64 23.45
CA GLU A 535 -7.13 -21.54 24.38
C GLU A 535 -7.07 -20.96 25.81
N GLU A 536 -6.80 -19.66 25.96
CA GLU A 536 -6.86 -19.00 27.27
C GLU A 536 -8.28 -19.03 27.86
N TRP A 537 -9.32 -18.90 27.03
CA TRP A 537 -10.70 -18.99 27.44
C TRP A 537 -11.04 -20.42 27.95
N ARG A 538 -10.54 -21.45 27.27
CA ARG A 538 -10.64 -22.83 27.72
C ARG A 538 -9.97 -23.03 29.08
N VAL A 539 -8.78 -22.54 29.30
CA VAL A 539 -8.11 -22.57 30.61
C VAL A 539 -8.97 -21.90 31.69
N SER A 540 -9.48 -20.69 31.40
CA SER A 540 -10.35 -19.94 32.31
C SER A 540 -11.61 -20.68 32.72
N LEU A 541 -12.23 -21.43 31.80
CA LEU A 541 -13.49 -22.14 32.05
C LEU A 541 -13.28 -23.50 32.74
N PHE A 542 -12.26 -24.27 32.31
CA PHE A 542 -12.12 -25.67 32.72
C PHE A 542 -11.06 -25.89 33.80
N ALA A 543 -10.08 -24.98 33.94
CA ALA A 543 -8.93 -25.14 34.82
C ALA A 543 -8.44 -23.80 35.40
N GLN A 544 -9.31 -23.06 36.08
CA GLN A 544 -9.05 -21.72 36.63
C GLN A 544 -7.82 -21.65 37.53
N GLU A 545 -7.53 -22.73 38.26
CA GLU A 545 -6.35 -22.86 39.13
C GLU A 545 -5.01 -22.69 38.39
N LEU A 546 -4.97 -22.96 37.08
CA LEU A 546 -3.77 -22.80 36.26
C LEU A 546 -3.53 -21.36 35.83
N LYS A 547 -4.49 -20.49 36.04
CA LYS A 547 -4.50 -19.07 35.59
C LYS A 547 -4.28 -18.93 34.09
N THR A 548 -4.76 -17.83 33.52
CA THR A 548 -4.54 -17.45 32.12
C THR A 548 -3.26 -16.63 31.96
N ALA A 549 -2.59 -16.71 30.84
CA ALA A 549 -1.39 -15.90 30.55
C ALA A 549 -1.75 -14.42 30.34
N GLU A 550 -2.95 -14.17 29.89
CA GLU A 550 -3.48 -12.84 29.65
C GLU A 550 -4.96 -12.77 30.06
N PRO A 551 -5.50 -11.59 30.36
CA PRO A 551 -6.92 -11.44 30.65
C PRO A 551 -7.77 -11.91 29.47
N VAL A 552 -8.76 -12.76 29.74
CA VAL A 552 -9.67 -13.28 28.71
C VAL A 552 -11.12 -13.16 29.17
N SER A 553 -12.02 -12.83 28.22
CA SER A 553 -13.46 -12.73 28.45
C SER A 553 -14.23 -12.93 27.15
N ALA A 554 -15.52 -13.27 27.23
CA ALA A 554 -16.39 -13.35 26.05
C ALA A 554 -16.41 -12.04 25.23
N LYS A 555 -16.36 -10.88 25.90
CA LYS A 555 -16.30 -9.56 25.24
C LYS A 555 -15.01 -9.40 24.42
N ARG A 556 -13.87 -9.85 24.95
CA ARG A 556 -12.58 -9.75 24.24
C ARG A 556 -12.55 -10.69 23.02
N LEU A 557 -13.09 -11.93 23.17
CA LEU A 557 -13.23 -12.87 22.05
C LEU A 557 -14.14 -12.30 20.94
N ALA A 558 -15.28 -11.71 21.33
CA ALA A 558 -16.19 -11.08 20.37
C ALA A 558 -15.52 -9.91 19.63
N LYS A 559 -14.70 -9.12 20.34
CA LYS A 559 -13.92 -8.03 19.70
C LYS A 559 -12.87 -8.57 18.73
N ALA A 560 -12.13 -9.60 19.10
CA ALA A 560 -11.14 -10.23 18.21
C ALA A 560 -11.80 -10.83 16.96
N LEU A 561 -12.99 -11.44 17.12
CA LEU A 561 -13.76 -11.97 15.99
C LEU A 561 -14.28 -10.85 15.07
N ALA A 562 -14.78 -9.76 15.64
CA ALA A 562 -15.26 -8.60 14.85
C ALA A 562 -14.14 -7.89 14.08
N ALA A 563 -12.89 -8.03 14.50
CA ALA A 563 -11.74 -7.47 13.78
C ALA A 563 -11.37 -8.27 12.51
N LEU A 564 -11.92 -9.49 12.34
CA LEU A 564 -11.72 -10.37 11.18
C LEU A 564 -12.83 -10.23 10.11
N ALA A 565 -13.93 -9.54 10.46
CA ALA A 565 -15.06 -9.27 9.58
C ALA A 565 -14.84 -7.97 8.78
#